data_db2bb454337005df1efa736d57db568e
#
_entry.id   db2bb454337005df1efa736d57db568e
#
_cell.length_a   1.000
_cell.length_b   1.000
_cell.length_c   1.000
_cell.angle_alpha   90.00
_cell.angle_beta   90.00
_cell.angle_gamma   90.00
#
_symmetry.space_group_name_H-M   'P 1'
#
loop_
_entity.id
_entity.type
_entity.pdbx_description
1 polymer ?
#
loop_
_entity_poly.entity_id
_entity_poly.type
_entity_poly.pdbx_seq_one_letter_code
_entity_poly.pdbx_strand_id
1 'polypeptide(L)'
;MEDILRALVLVIGLILAATPAAAETIRPVDARAHVGQTVTVEGVVSEVHVASSSGMTFIDMGGRYPDNAFAAVILRDDASKFPNVAALNGKTVDITGAVKLFKGKVEIILKDAVQLKRK
;
A
#
# COMPACT_ATOMS: atom_id res chain seq x y z
N MET A 1 2.79 11.96 49.28
CA MET A 1 1.61 12.34 48.50
C MET A 1 1.92 13.07 47.19
N GLU A 2 2.75 14.09 47.23
CA GLU A 2 3.14 14.84 46.02
C GLU A 2 3.87 13.98 44.98
N ASP A 3 4.72 13.04 45.40
CA ASP A 3 5.47 12.15 44.51
C ASP A 3 4.58 11.18 43.75
N ILE A 4 3.49 10.74 44.36
CA ILE A 4 2.52 9.84 43.75
C ILE A 4 1.74 10.57 42.63
N LEU A 5 1.35 11.82 42.88
CA LEU A 5 0.67 12.65 41.90
C LEU A 5 1.55 12.97 40.70
N ARG A 6 2.83 13.22 40.92
CA ARG A 6 3.81 13.44 39.85
C ARG A 6 3.99 12.20 38.97
N ALA A 7 4.05 11.03 39.59
CA ALA A 7 4.17 9.78 38.84
C ALA A 7 2.95 9.51 37.95
N LEU A 8 1.74 9.80 38.47
CA LEU A 8 0.50 9.67 37.69
C LEU A 8 0.45 10.58 36.50
N VAL A 9 0.88 11.82 36.62
CA VAL A 9 0.92 12.79 35.52
C VAL A 9 1.89 12.33 34.42
N LEU A 10 3.05 11.77 34.79
CA LEU A 10 4.02 11.23 33.84
C LEU A 10 3.46 10.05 33.04
N VAL A 11 2.73 9.14 33.68
CA VAL A 11 2.11 7.99 33.01
C VAL A 11 1.04 8.42 32.01
N ILE A 12 0.22 9.39 32.35
CA ILE A 12 -0.81 9.95 31.45
C ILE A 12 -0.15 10.63 30.25
N GLY A 13 0.94 11.36 30.45
CA GLY A 13 1.68 12.00 29.36
C GLY A 13 2.26 10.98 28.37
N LEU A 14 2.76 9.85 28.85
CA LEU A 14 3.26 8.77 27.97
C LEU A 14 2.17 8.13 27.13
N ILE A 15 0.98 7.92 27.67
CA ILE A 15 -0.16 7.35 26.95
C ILE A 15 -0.63 8.30 25.84
N LEU A 16 -0.67 9.60 26.09
CA LEU A 16 -1.08 10.60 25.12
C LEU A 16 -0.08 10.80 23.97
N ALA A 17 1.19 10.43 24.18
CA ALA A 17 2.21 10.56 23.14
C ALA A 17 2.23 9.41 22.13
N ALA A 18 1.48 8.32 22.36
CA ALA A 18 1.48 7.12 21.52
C ALA A 18 0.43 7.22 20.41
N THR A 19 0.60 8.12 19.45
CA THR A 19 -0.23 8.18 18.24
C THR A 19 0.46 7.42 17.11
N PRO A 20 -0.27 6.58 16.33
CA PRO A 20 0.31 5.91 15.18
C PRO A 20 0.71 6.93 14.12
N ALA A 21 1.90 6.78 13.57
CA ALA A 21 2.36 7.59 12.45
C ALA A 21 1.62 7.18 11.17
N ALA A 22 1.32 8.15 10.30
CA ALA A 22 0.81 7.90 8.97
C ALA A 22 1.87 7.14 8.15
N ALA A 23 1.44 6.30 7.20
CA ALA A 23 2.35 5.60 6.31
C ALA A 23 3.11 6.59 5.43
N GLU A 24 4.41 6.38 5.26
CA GLU A 24 5.25 7.16 4.36
C GLU A 24 4.76 7.01 2.92
N THR A 25 4.73 8.11 2.17
CA THR A 25 4.39 8.10 0.75
C THR A 25 5.67 8.06 -0.08
N ILE A 26 5.76 7.08 -0.97
CA ILE A 26 6.93 6.83 -1.80
C ILE A 26 6.54 6.68 -3.27
N ARG A 27 7.52 6.79 -4.17
CA ARG A 27 7.33 6.53 -5.60
C ARG A 27 7.40 5.01 -5.88
N PRO A 28 6.83 4.54 -7.00
CA PRO A 28 6.92 3.13 -7.38
C PRO A 28 8.36 2.60 -7.43
N VAL A 29 9.31 3.39 -7.97
CA VAL A 29 10.71 2.97 -8.08
C VAL A 29 11.41 2.79 -6.74
N ASP A 30 10.90 3.40 -5.68
CA ASP A 30 11.47 3.32 -4.33
C ASP A 30 10.91 2.15 -3.52
N ALA A 31 9.88 1.49 -4.00
CA ALA A 31 9.19 0.43 -3.24
C ALA A 31 10.12 -0.73 -2.88
N ARG A 32 11.08 -1.06 -3.74
CA ARG A 32 12.03 -2.15 -3.47
C ARG A 32 12.86 -1.92 -2.19
N ALA A 33 13.15 -0.67 -1.86
CA ALA A 33 13.87 -0.33 -0.64
C ALA A 33 13.01 -0.45 0.64
N HIS A 34 11.71 -0.66 0.50
CA HIS A 34 10.75 -0.69 1.61
C HIS A 34 10.10 -2.06 1.81
N VAL A 35 10.69 -3.14 1.28
CA VAL A 35 10.17 -4.51 1.48
C VAL A 35 10.06 -4.82 2.96
N GLY A 36 8.90 -5.34 3.38
CA GLY A 36 8.58 -5.62 4.77
C GLY A 36 7.97 -4.45 5.54
N GLN A 37 7.86 -3.28 4.92
CA GLN A 37 7.30 -2.08 5.54
C GLN A 37 5.92 -1.77 4.97
N THR A 38 5.08 -1.12 5.77
CA THR A 38 3.80 -0.57 5.30
C THR A 38 4.02 0.86 4.84
N VAL A 39 3.72 1.11 3.57
CA VAL A 39 3.91 2.41 2.93
C VAL A 39 2.72 2.74 2.03
N THR A 40 2.67 3.98 1.56
CA THR A 40 1.78 4.39 0.47
C THR A 40 2.63 4.61 -0.78
N VAL A 41 2.35 3.86 -1.83
CA VAL A 41 2.99 4.06 -3.14
C VAL A 41 2.09 4.96 -3.98
N GLU A 42 2.60 6.12 -4.37
CA GLU A 42 1.89 7.08 -5.21
C GLU A 42 2.52 7.14 -6.58
N GLY A 43 1.72 7.00 -7.62
CA GLY A 43 2.22 7.10 -8.98
C GLY A 43 1.13 6.90 -10.01
N VAL A 44 1.54 7.01 -11.28
CA VAL A 44 0.67 6.81 -12.43
C VAL A 44 0.58 5.32 -12.73
N VAL A 45 -0.64 4.83 -12.95
CA VAL A 45 -0.86 3.45 -13.39
C VAL A 45 -0.41 3.30 -14.84
N SER A 46 0.57 2.44 -15.05
CA SER A 46 1.11 2.16 -16.40
C SER A 46 0.21 1.21 -17.18
N GLU A 47 -0.38 0.23 -16.49
CA GLU A 47 -1.24 -0.77 -17.09
C GLU A 47 -2.05 -1.49 -16.02
N VAL A 48 -3.28 -1.87 -16.35
CA VAL A 48 -4.09 -2.79 -15.53
C VAL A 48 -4.35 -4.03 -16.39
N HIS A 49 -4.04 -5.21 -15.87
CA HIS A 49 -4.30 -6.45 -16.60
C HIS A 49 -4.73 -7.58 -15.65
N VAL A 50 -5.50 -8.51 -16.20
CA VAL A 50 -5.96 -9.70 -15.48
C VAL A 50 -5.25 -10.92 -16.06
N ALA A 51 -4.58 -11.70 -15.21
CA ALA A 51 -3.97 -12.95 -15.63
C ALA A 51 -5.06 -14.00 -15.86
N SER A 52 -5.16 -14.52 -17.08
CA SER A 52 -6.23 -15.44 -17.46
C SER A 52 -6.22 -16.75 -16.68
N SER A 53 -5.05 -17.24 -16.30
CA SER A 53 -4.90 -18.50 -15.59
C SER A 53 -5.29 -18.41 -14.11
N SER A 54 -4.95 -17.31 -13.43
CA SER A 54 -5.18 -17.14 -11.98
C SER A 54 -6.40 -16.28 -11.66
N GLY A 55 -6.82 -15.43 -12.59
CA GLY A 55 -7.84 -14.42 -12.33
C GLY A 55 -7.35 -13.26 -11.46
N MET A 56 -6.05 -13.19 -11.19
CA MET A 56 -5.47 -12.08 -10.43
C MET A 56 -5.40 -10.84 -11.28
N THR A 57 -5.69 -9.68 -10.68
CA THR A 57 -5.57 -8.38 -11.33
C THR A 57 -4.27 -7.72 -10.88
N PHE A 58 -3.55 -7.18 -11.85
CA PHE A 58 -2.30 -6.45 -11.61
C PHE A 58 -2.47 -5.00 -12.02
N ILE A 59 -2.11 -4.10 -11.12
CA ILE A 59 -2.04 -2.66 -11.35
C ILE A 59 -0.57 -2.31 -11.39
N ASP A 60 0.00 -2.20 -12.59
CA ASP A 60 1.43 -1.97 -12.77
C ASP A 60 1.76 -0.48 -12.72
N MET A 61 2.86 -0.16 -12.07
CA MET A 61 3.35 1.21 -11.93
C MET A 61 4.87 1.23 -12.12
N GLY A 62 5.37 2.34 -12.63
CA GLY A 62 6.81 2.45 -12.93
C GLY A 62 7.22 1.59 -14.11
N GLY A 63 6.42 1.63 -15.18
CA GLY A 63 6.60 0.83 -16.38
C GLY A 63 5.57 -0.28 -16.52
N ARG A 64 5.56 -0.93 -17.67
CA ARG A 64 4.66 -2.05 -18.01
C ARG A 64 5.37 -3.37 -17.72
N TYR A 65 4.58 -4.40 -17.41
CA TYR A 65 5.13 -5.75 -17.23
C TYR A 65 5.89 -6.20 -18.49
N PRO A 66 7.07 -6.84 -18.38
CA PRO A 66 7.71 -7.30 -17.14
C PRO A 66 8.67 -6.29 -16.48
N ASP A 67 8.81 -5.09 -17.01
CA ASP A 67 9.80 -4.11 -16.56
C ASP A 67 9.26 -3.11 -15.52
N ASN A 68 8.05 -3.31 -15.05
CA ASN A 68 7.44 -2.46 -14.04
C ASN A 68 8.20 -2.51 -12.71
N ALA A 69 8.36 -1.34 -12.09
CA ALA A 69 9.05 -1.24 -10.80
C ALA A 69 8.21 -1.79 -9.64
N PHE A 70 6.88 -1.78 -9.77
CA PHE A 70 5.94 -2.11 -8.71
C PHE A 70 4.62 -2.58 -9.30
N ALA A 71 3.91 -3.45 -8.58
CA ALA A 71 2.53 -3.81 -8.89
C ALA A 71 1.69 -3.89 -7.63
N ALA A 72 0.45 -3.38 -7.69
CA ALA A 72 -0.57 -3.75 -6.73
C ALA A 72 -1.29 -4.98 -7.28
N VAL A 73 -1.58 -5.95 -6.42
CA VAL A 73 -2.16 -7.23 -6.81
C VAL A 73 -3.49 -7.44 -6.11
N ILE A 74 -4.52 -7.75 -6.89
CA ILE A 74 -5.84 -8.12 -6.38
C ILE A 74 -6.04 -9.61 -6.67
N LEU A 75 -6.19 -10.41 -5.62
CA LEU A 75 -6.48 -11.84 -5.78
C LEU A 75 -7.89 -12.01 -6.34
N ARG A 76 -8.12 -13.11 -7.06
CA ARG A 76 -9.40 -13.36 -7.72
C ARG A 76 -10.60 -13.21 -6.78
N ASP A 77 -10.50 -13.75 -5.57
CA ASP A 77 -11.60 -13.71 -4.59
C ASP A 77 -11.91 -12.31 -4.07
N ASP A 78 -10.99 -11.38 -4.22
CA ASP A 78 -11.15 -9.99 -3.78
C ASP A 78 -11.52 -9.04 -4.92
N ALA A 79 -11.62 -9.53 -6.15
CA ALA A 79 -11.84 -8.70 -7.33
C ALA A 79 -13.12 -7.85 -7.24
N SER A 80 -14.17 -8.39 -6.63
CA SER A 80 -15.45 -7.69 -6.49
C SER A 80 -15.39 -6.45 -5.59
N LYS A 81 -14.36 -6.35 -4.76
CA LYS A 81 -14.14 -5.18 -3.89
C LYS A 81 -13.56 -3.98 -4.65
N PHE A 82 -13.10 -4.19 -5.88
CA PHE A 82 -12.42 -3.18 -6.69
C PHE A 82 -13.11 -3.02 -8.06
N PRO A 83 -14.39 -2.56 -8.06
CA PRO A 83 -15.09 -2.36 -9.33
C PRO A 83 -14.40 -1.24 -10.15
N ASN A 84 -14.47 -1.35 -11.48
CA ASN A 84 -13.94 -0.35 -12.41
C ASN A 84 -12.41 -0.13 -12.31
N VAL A 85 -11.66 -1.11 -11.83
CA VAL A 85 -10.21 -0.98 -11.66
C VAL A 85 -9.50 -0.69 -12.99
N ALA A 86 -10.01 -1.21 -14.11
CA ALA A 86 -9.45 -0.97 -15.44
C ALA A 86 -9.46 0.52 -15.84
N ALA A 87 -10.39 1.30 -15.29
CA ALA A 87 -10.46 2.74 -15.55
C ALA A 87 -9.31 3.52 -14.92
N LEU A 88 -8.51 2.89 -14.05
CA LEU A 88 -7.36 3.52 -13.42
C LEU A 88 -6.16 3.67 -14.35
N ASN A 89 -6.16 2.99 -15.50
CA ASN A 89 -5.05 3.09 -16.45
C ASN A 89 -4.77 4.55 -16.80
N GLY A 90 -3.52 4.98 -16.66
CA GLY A 90 -3.09 6.35 -16.86
C GLY A 90 -3.43 7.34 -15.74
N LYS A 91 -4.08 6.89 -14.70
CA LYS A 91 -4.46 7.74 -13.55
C LYS A 91 -3.43 7.68 -12.44
N THR A 92 -3.34 8.74 -11.67
CA THR A 92 -2.54 8.76 -10.45
C THR A 92 -3.33 8.16 -9.29
N VAL A 93 -2.72 7.22 -8.59
CA VAL A 93 -3.34 6.52 -7.46
C VAL A 93 -2.39 6.43 -6.28
N ASP A 94 -2.96 6.22 -5.10
CA ASP A 94 -2.26 5.87 -3.87
C ASP A 94 -2.59 4.41 -3.53
N ILE A 95 -1.55 3.61 -3.35
CA ILE A 95 -1.64 2.20 -2.94
C ILE A 95 -1.00 2.08 -1.57
N THR A 96 -1.77 1.69 -0.56
CA THR A 96 -1.26 1.55 0.82
C THR A 96 -1.28 0.10 1.26
N GLY A 97 -0.17 -0.37 1.81
CA GLY A 97 -0.06 -1.72 2.33
C GLY A 97 1.37 -2.16 2.59
N ALA A 98 1.52 -3.42 2.98
CA ALA A 98 2.83 -4.01 3.21
C ALA A 98 3.50 -4.37 1.89
N VAL A 99 4.71 -3.86 1.68
CA VAL A 99 5.50 -4.17 0.49
C VAL A 99 6.06 -5.58 0.63
N LYS A 100 5.85 -6.39 -0.38
CA LYS A 100 6.31 -7.78 -0.46
C LYS A 100 7.17 -8.00 -1.69
N LEU A 101 8.03 -8.99 -1.61
CA LEU A 101 8.80 -9.48 -2.74
C LEU A 101 8.28 -10.87 -3.10
N PHE A 102 7.78 -11.04 -4.32
CA PHE A 102 7.28 -12.32 -4.81
C PHE A 102 7.95 -12.64 -6.14
N LYS A 103 8.74 -13.71 -6.15
CA LYS A 103 9.52 -14.13 -7.34
C LYS A 103 10.31 -12.98 -7.96
N GLY A 104 10.95 -12.18 -7.13
CA GLY A 104 11.72 -11.01 -7.54
C GLY A 104 10.90 -9.77 -7.89
N LYS A 105 9.57 -9.83 -7.83
CA LYS A 105 8.67 -8.71 -8.11
C LYS A 105 8.25 -8.01 -6.83
N VAL A 106 8.24 -6.68 -6.86
CA VAL A 106 7.85 -5.83 -5.72
C VAL A 106 6.36 -5.56 -5.81
N GLU A 107 5.61 -5.93 -4.77
CA GLU A 107 4.16 -5.85 -4.81
C GLU A 107 3.54 -5.46 -3.46
N ILE A 108 2.31 -4.93 -3.53
CA ILE A 108 1.39 -4.82 -2.40
C ILE A 108 0.12 -5.57 -2.78
N ILE A 109 -0.33 -6.47 -1.91
CA ILE A 109 -1.61 -7.18 -2.11
C ILE A 109 -2.74 -6.31 -1.58
N LEU A 110 -3.74 -6.05 -2.43
CA LEU A 110 -4.93 -5.30 -2.06
C LEU A 110 -6.04 -6.24 -1.64
N LYS A 111 -6.53 -6.10 -0.40
CA LYS A 111 -7.64 -6.88 0.17
C LYS A 111 -8.84 -6.03 0.50
N ASP A 112 -8.62 -4.75 0.76
CA ASP A 112 -9.66 -3.81 1.16
C ASP A 112 -9.64 -2.58 0.26
N ALA A 113 -10.84 -2.10 -0.11
CA ALA A 113 -10.99 -0.97 -1.03
C ALA A 113 -10.27 0.30 -0.53
N VAL A 114 -10.15 0.48 0.78
CA VAL A 114 -9.49 1.64 1.39
C VAL A 114 -8.00 1.73 1.05
N GLN A 115 -7.38 0.61 0.65
CA GLN A 115 -5.96 0.59 0.27
C GLN A 115 -5.68 1.24 -1.08
N LEU A 116 -6.70 1.48 -1.88
CA LEU A 116 -6.58 2.04 -3.22
C LEU A 116 -7.39 3.33 -3.30
N LYS A 117 -6.71 4.45 -3.51
CA LYS A 117 -7.34 5.76 -3.66
C LYS A 117 -6.90 6.43 -4.94
N ARG A 118 -7.85 6.89 -5.73
CA ARG A 118 -7.58 7.72 -6.90
C ARG A 118 -7.31 9.15 -6.45
N LYS A 119 -6.25 9.73 -7.00
CA LYS A 119 -5.88 11.14 -6.73
C LYS A 119 -6.59 12.10 -7.66
#